data_f1bee06aaffd83759c9bc4e0b5e0c87d
#
_entry.id   f1bee06aaffd83759c9bc4e0b5e0c87d
#
_cell.length_a   1.000
_cell.length_b   1.000
_cell.length_c   1.000
_cell.angle_alpha   90.00
_cell.angle_beta   90.00
_cell.angle_gamma   90.00
#
_symmetry.space_group_name_H-M   'P 1'
#
loop_
_entity.id
_entity.type
_entity.pdbx_description
1 polymer ?
#
loop_
_entity_poly.entity_id
_entity_poly.type
_entity_poly.pdbx_seq_one_letter_code
_entity_poly.pdbx_strand_id
1 'polypeptide(L)'
;MKKIAAAVECDNKLLAAADVTDLPLVVIAGPTASGKTELAIRIAKKFNGEVISADSRAIYRGLDIGTAKPTSEEQQGIPHWGIDIVDPGERFTAANFKVYAQQKISEIRSRGHLPIIAGGTGLYIDSVLYDFKFTACSNNLDERRKLENKSLEQLIYHCEKNNIKLPKNIKNKRHIINAILRRGEDPLKNDKIISNTILVGIATDRDISRSRIEERAKNIVGNTTINEAIRAAEKWGWYNEAMTGNVYPLIKQYLDGTINEIELERKLCVLDWRLAKRQLTWLRRNKDIKWFSIDEAWTYIVNNLDKSS
;
A
#
# COMPACT_ATOMS: atom_id res chain seq x y z
N MET A 1 -20.46 1.32 -2.32
CA MET A 1 -20.28 -0.08 -1.89
C MET A 1 -21.10 -1.10 -2.69
N LYS A 2 -22.41 -0.97 -2.90
CA LYS A 2 -23.20 -1.91 -3.74
C LYS A 2 -22.70 -2.04 -5.18
N LYS A 3 -22.10 -0.99 -5.78
CA LYS A 3 -21.54 -1.03 -7.14
C LYS A 3 -20.18 -1.75 -7.25
N ILE A 4 -19.38 -1.80 -6.19
CA ILE A 4 -18.08 -2.50 -6.16
C ILE A 4 -18.28 -3.99 -5.82
N ALA A 5 -19.26 -4.34 -4.99
CA ALA A 5 -19.60 -5.72 -4.69
C ALA A 5 -20.26 -6.45 -5.87
N ALA A 6 -21.06 -5.75 -6.68
CA ALA A 6 -21.64 -6.30 -7.90
C ALA A 6 -20.63 -6.53 -9.03
N ALA A 7 -19.51 -5.82 -9.04
CA ALA A 7 -18.42 -6.02 -10.00
C ALA A 7 -17.67 -7.35 -9.77
N VAL A 8 -17.68 -7.89 -8.55
CA VAL A 8 -16.96 -9.13 -8.21
C VAL A 8 -17.67 -10.38 -8.76
N GLU A 9 -18.98 -10.34 -9.01
CA GLU A 9 -19.73 -11.48 -9.58
C GLU A 9 -19.86 -11.47 -11.11
N CYS A 10 -19.63 -10.32 -11.76
CA CYS A 10 -19.83 -10.17 -13.21
C CYS A 10 -18.60 -10.43 -14.07
N ASP A 11 -17.38 -10.43 -13.50
CA ASP A 11 -16.14 -10.32 -14.27
C ASP A 11 -15.43 -11.62 -14.66
N ASN A 12 -16.05 -12.79 -14.50
CA ASN A 12 -15.50 -14.01 -15.09
C ASN A 12 -15.84 -14.20 -16.59
N LYS A 13 -16.57 -13.28 -17.22
CA LYS A 13 -16.99 -13.38 -18.63
C LYS A 13 -16.45 -12.28 -19.56
N LEU A 14 -15.75 -11.26 -19.06
CA LEU A 14 -15.31 -10.11 -19.88
C LEU A 14 -13.81 -10.07 -20.20
N LEU A 15 -13.04 -11.10 -19.84
CA LEU A 15 -11.60 -11.20 -20.15
C LEU A 15 -11.28 -11.88 -21.49
N ALA A 16 -12.23 -11.96 -22.39
CA ALA A 16 -12.02 -12.51 -23.73
C ALA A 16 -12.50 -11.53 -24.79
N ALA A 17 -11.87 -10.34 -24.89
CA ALA A 17 -12.01 -9.50 -26.06
C ALA A 17 -10.82 -8.55 -26.21
N ALA A 18 -10.07 -8.78 -27.27
CA ALA A 18 -9.28 -7.83 -28.08
C ALA A 18 -7.96 -7.30 -27.50
N ASP A 19 -6.92 -7.45 -28.28
CA ASP A 19 -5.67 -6.70 -28.43
C ASP A 19 -5.64 -5.32 -27.78
N VAL A 20 -5.74 -5.28 -26.45
CA VAL A 20 -5.42 -4.11 -25.66
C VAL A 20 -3.90 -4.09 -25.59
N THR A 21 -3.31 -3.07 -26.19
CA THR A 21 -1.89 -2.82 -26.34
C THR A 21 -1.02 -3.54 -25.31
N ASP A 22 -0.11 -4.39 -25.76
CA ASP A 22 0.79 -5.23 -24.95
C ASP A 22 1.87 -4.41 -24.22
N LEU A 23 1.50 -3.21 -23.75
CA LEU A 23 2.40 -2.36 -22.98
C LEU A 23 2.80 -3.04 -21.69
N PRO A 24 4.08 -3.09 -21.34
CA PRO A 24 4.53 -3.73 -20.11
C PRO A 24 3.96 -3.02 -18.87
N LEU A 25 3.85 -3.76 -17.76
CA LEU A 25 3.62 -3.18 -16.46
C LEU A 25 4.97 -2.80 -15.83
N VAL A 26 5.15 -1.53 -15.48
CA VAL A 26 6.32 -1.10 -14.70
C VAL A 26 5.95 -1.10 -13.22
N VAL A 27 6.78 -1.74 -12.38
CA VAL A 27 6.59 -1.77 -10.92
C VAL A 27 7.84 -1.23 -10.23
N ILE A 28 7.67 -0.13 -9.50
CA ILE A 28 8.72 0.55 -8.75
C ILE A 28 8.46 0.37 -7.27
N ALA A 29 9.14 -0.59 -6.68
CA ALA A 29 9.02 -0.92 -5.26
C ALA A 29 10.11 -0.22 -4.45
N GLY A 30 9.77 0.21 -3.23
CA GLY A 30 10.77 0.80 -2.36
C GLY A 30 10.17 1.29 -1.04
N PRO A 31 10.99 1.45 0.01
CA PRO A 31 10.52 1.97 1.28
C PRO A 31 10.07 3.44 1.17
N THR A 32 9.44 3.95 2.22
CA THR A 32 9.19 5.40 2.33
C THR A 32 10.51 6.16 2.22
N ALA A 33 10.46 7.37 1.68
CA ALA A 33 11.62 8.24 1.45
C ALA A 33 12.70 7.70 0.49
N SER A 34 12.40 6.68 -0.34
CA SER A 34 13.37 6.13 -1.30
C SER A 34 13.47 6.89 -2.63
N GLY A 35 12.59 7.87 -2.92
CA GLY A 35 12.55 8.59 -4.19
C GLY A 35 11.75 7.89 -5.30
N LYS A 36 11.06 6.78 -5.00
CA LYS A 36 10.29 6.01 -5.99
C LYS A 36 9.20 6.81 -6.71
N THR A 37 8.56 7.77 -6.05
CA THR A 37 7.51 8.61 -6.64
C THR A 37 8.08 9.52 -7.73
N GLU A 38 9.22 10.16 -7.46
CA GLU A 38 9.94 10.97 -8.42
C GLU A 38 10.33 10.15 -9.67
N LEU A 39 10.88 8.96 -9.47
CA LEU A 39 11.22 8.06 -10.56
C LEU A 39 9.97 7.65 -11.38
N ALA A 40 8.86 7.33 -10.71
CA ALA A 40 7.61 6.98 -11.38
C ALA A 40 7.09 8.13 -12.26
N ILE A 41 7.13 9.36 -11.77
CA ILE A 41 6.73 10.56 -12.52
C ILE A 41 7.65 10.79 -13.72
N ARG A 42 8.97 10.65 -13.54
CA ARG A 42 9.95 10.77 -14.65
C ARG A 42 9.66 9.75 -15.76
N ILE A 43 9.43 8.48 -15.39
CA ILE A 43 9.07 7.42 -16.37
C ILE A 43 7.73 7.73 -17.04
N ALA A 44 6.71 8.13 -16.26
CA ALA A 44 5.40 8.48 -16.78
C ALA A 44 5.49 9.63 -17.82
N LYS A 45 6.28 10.64 -17.55
CA LYS A 45 6.50 11.76 -18.51
C LYS A 45 7.15 11.31 -19.81
N LYS A 46 8.17 10.43 -19.71
CA LYS A 46 8.90 9.98 -20.91
C LYS A 46 8.07 9.02 -21.78
N PHE A 47 7.27 8.15 -21.17
CA PHE A 47 6.57 7.06 -21.86
C PHE A 47 5.05 7.20 -21.85
N ASN A 48 4.53 8.41 -21.66
CA ASN A 48 3.09 8.67 -21.61
C ASN A 48 2.35 7.72 -20.63
N GLY A 49 2.86 7.63 -19.40
CA GLY A 49 2.37 6.70 -18.39
C GLY A 49 1.45 7.33 -17.35
N GLU A 50 0.79 6.46 -16.59
CA GLU A 50 -0.03 6.82 -15.43
C GLU A 50 0.40 6.00 -14.22
N VAL A 51 0.35 6.60 -13.02
CA VAL A 51 0.84 5.99 -11.78
C VAL A 51 -0.30 5.38 -10.97
N ILE A 52 -0.12 4.17 -10.49
CA ILE A 52 -1.00 3.50 -9.51
C ILE A 52 -0.24 3.43 -8.19
N SER A 53 -0.70 4.14 -7.18
CA SER A 53 -0.07 4.17 -5.86
C SER A 53 -0.32 2.87 -5.09
N ALA A 54 0.73 2.13 -4.78
CA ALA A 54 0.67 0.96 -3.89
C ALA A 54 1.05 1.33 -2.45
N ASP A 55 0.36 2.34 -1.91
CA ASP A 55 0.49 2.79 -0.54
C ASP A 55 -0.84 2.64 0.21
N SER A 56 -0.84 1.82 1.27
CA SER A 56 -2.04 1.53 2.06
C SER A 56 -2.50 2.69 2.97
N ARG A 57 -1.82 3.82 2.95
CA ARG A 57 -2.20 5.03 3.71
C ARG A 57 -2.72 6.12 2.78
N ALA A 58 -2.18 6.25 1.60
CA ALA A 58 -2.62 7.24 0.61
C ALA A 58 -4.05 6.99 0.09
N ILE A 59 -4.62 5.80 0.32
CA ILE A 59 -5.97 5.43 -0.13
C ILE A 59 -7.09 6.21 0.56
N TYR A 60 -6.86 6.76 1.76
CA TYR A 60 -7.91 7.39 2.58
C TYR A 60 -8.07 8.86 2.24
N ARG A 61 -9.32 9.29 1.96
CA ARG A 61 -9.66 10.70 1.71
C ARG A 61 -9.43 11.57 2.92
N GLY A 62 -8.90 12.80 2.69
CA GLY A 62 -8.75 13.80 3.72
C GLY A 62 -7.65 13.53 4.77
N LEU A 63 -6.79 12.56 4.51
CA LEU A 63 -5.59 12.27 5.28
C LEU A 63 -4.38 12.46 4.37
N ASP A 64 -4.06 13.73 4.06
CA ASP A 64 -3.12 14.06 2.98
C ASP A 64 -1.71 14.33 3.50
N ILE A 65 -1.60 15.22 4.48
CA ILE A 65 -0.31 15.65 5.01
C ILE A 65 0.32 14.56 5.87
N GLY A 66 -0.46 14.03 6.81
CA GLY A 66 0.02 12.99 7.73
C GLY A 66 0.38 11.67 7.07
N THR A 67 -0.15 11.39 5.88
CA THR A 67 0.23 10.23 5.06
C THR A 67 1.28 10.56 4.01
N ALA A 68 1.64 11.85 3.87
CA ALA A 68 2.52 12.40 2.83
C ALA A 68 2.12 11.93 1.44
N LYS A 69 0.86 12.15 1.09
CA LYS A 69 0.38 12.00 -0.29
C LYS A 69 1.11 12.98 -1.19
N PRO A 70 1.45 12.60 -2.42
CA PRO A 70 1.99 13.54 -3.38
C PRO A 70 0.95 14.63 -3.67
N THR A 71 1.34 15.90 -3.54
CA THR A 71 0.51 17.05 -3.90
C THR A 71 0.27 17.10 -5.40
N SER A 72 -0.70 17.90 -5.85
CA SER A 72 -0.93 18.11 -7.29
C SER A 72 0.31 18.66 -8.01
N GLU A 73 1.09 19.49 -7.31
CA GLU A 73 2.35 20.02 -7.83
C GLU A 73 3.41 18.92 -7.96
N GLU A 74 3.55 18.09 -6.93
CA GLU A 74 4.47 16.94 -6.97
C GLU A 74 4.07 15.90 -8.01
N GLN A 75 2.78 15.72 -8.28
CA GLN A 75 2.28 14.84 -9.36
C GLN A 75 2.61 15.37 -10.75
N GLN A 76 2.90 16.67 -10.92
CA GLN A 76 3.37 17.30 -12.15
C GLN A 76 2.46 17.00 -13.38
N GLY A 77 1.15 16.94 -13.16
CA GLY A 77 0.15 16.65 -14.19
C GLY A 77 0.01 15.18 -14.59
N ILE A 78 0.79 14.27 -13.98
CA ILE A 78 0.66 12.82 -14.21
C ILE A 78 -0.53 12.28 -13.42
N PRO A 79 -1.46 11.53 -14.06
CA PRO A 79 -2.56 10.89 -13.35
C PRO A 79 -2.05 9.90 -12.29
N HIS A 80 -2.53 10.07 -11.06
CA HIS A 80 -2.24 9.16 -9.94
C HIS A 80 -3.51 8.46 -9.46
N TRP A 81 -3.54 7.16 -9.58
CA TRP A 81 -4.61 6.28 -9.15
C TRP A 81 -4.27 5.63 -7.81
N GLY A 82 -5.26 5.21 -7.04
CA GLY A 82 -5.02 4.56 -5.73
C GLY A 82 -4.79 5.57 -4.60
N ILE A 83 -5.07 6.84 -4.84
CA ILE A 83 -5.10 7.93 -3.86
C ILE A 83 -6.57 8.32 -3.66
N ASP A 84 -7.00 8.61 -2.43
CA ASP A 84 -8.35 9.09 -2.09
C ASP A 84 -9.50 8.21 -2.59
N ILE A 85 -9.34 6.90 -2.52
CA ILE A 85 -10.32 5.95 -3.06
C ILE A 85 -11.36 5.46 -2.05
N VAL A 86 -11.07 5.58 -0.74
CA VAL A 86 -11.98 5.18 0.34
C VAL A 86 -12.05 6.23 1.44
N ASP A 87 -13.14 6.25 2.18
CA ASP A 87 -13.26 7.09 3.36
C ASP A 87 -12.61 6.43 4.59
N PRO A 88 -12.02 7.22 5.51
CA PRO A 88 -11.61 6.70 6.81
C PRO A 88 -12.77 5.98 7.52
N GLY A 89 -12.49 4.77 8.04
CA GLY A 89 -13.53 3.88 8.58
C GLY A 89 -14.01 2.80 7.60
N GLU A 90 -13.81 2.99 6.31
CA GLU A 90 -14.00 1.93 5.33
C GLU A 90 -12.80 0.98 5.30
N ARG A 91 -13.10 -0.29 5.12
CA ARG A 91 -12.05 -1.29 5.03
C ARG A 91 -11.56 -1.47 3.60
N PHE A 92 -10.24 -1.35 3.41
CA PHE A 92 -9.61 -1.62 2.14
C PHE A 92 -8.45 -2.62 2.31
N THR A 93 -8.57 -3.78 1.69
CA THR A 93 -7.65 -4.92 1.84
C THR A 93 -6.74 -5.07 0.63
N ALA A 94 -5.73 -5.95 0.73
CA ALA A 94 -4.90 -6.31 -0.42
C ALA A 94 -5.72 -6.98 -1.55
N ALA A 95 -6.81 -7.67 -1.23
CA ALA A 95 -7.73 -8.21 -2.22
C ALA A 95 -8.44 -7.09 -2.99
N ASN A 96 -8.93 -6.06 -2.29
CA ASN A 96 -9.54 -4.89 -2.91
C ASN A 96 -8.52 -4.13 -3.77
N PHE A 97 -7.28 -3.96 -3.26
CA PHE A 97 -6.21 -3.32 -4.02
C PHE A 97 -5.89 -4.08 -5.30
N LYS A 98 -5.78 -5.41 -5.23
CA LYS A 98 -5.51 -6.23 -6.40
C LYS A 98 -6.54 -6.00 -7.51
N VAL A 99 -7.83 -6.12 -7.18
CA VAL A 99 -8.93 -5.91 -8.15
C VAL A 99 -8.86 -4.49 -8.71
N TYR A 100 -8.73 -3.50 -7.85
CA TYR A 100 -8.61 -2.09 -8.25
C TYR A 100 -7.41 -1.85 -9.19
N ALA A 101 -6.23 -2.38 -8.83
CA ALA A 101 -5.02 -2.19 -9.63
C ALA A 101 -5.13 -2.89 -10.99
N GLN A 102 -5.66 -4.12 -11.06
CA GLN A 102 -5.88 -4.84 -12.30
C GLN A 102 -6.84 -4.09 -13.23
N GLN A 103 -7.94 -3.56 -12.68
CA GLN A 103 -8.86 -2.72 -13.44
C GLN A 103 -8.16 -1.46 -13.98
N LYS A 104 -7.38 -0.76 -13.14
CA LYS A 104 -6.66 0.45 -13.56
C LYS A 104 -5.57 0.14 -14.60
N ILE A 105 -4.84 -0.95 -14.48
CA ILE A 105 -3.87 -1.39 -15.49
C ILE A 105 -4.58 -1.58 -16.84
N SER A 106 -5.72 -2.25 -16.87
CA SER A 106 -6.51 -2.45 -18.09
C SER A 106 -7.01 -1.12 -18.67
N GLU A 107 -7.57 -0.24 -17.83
CA GLU A 107 -8.04 1.09 -18.25
C GLU A 107 -6.90 1.98 -18.80
N ILE A 108 -5.73 1.95 -18.18
CA ILE A 108 -4.55 2.72 -18.61
C ILE A 108 -4.07 2.20 -19.97
N ARG A 109 -3.93 0.89 -20.11
CA ARG A 109 -3.55 0.26 -21.38
C ARG A 109 -4.55 0.55 -22.50
N SER A 110 -5.87 0.52 -22.22
CA SER A 110 -6.89 0.82 -23.22
C SER A 110 -6.82 2.24 -23.79
N ARG A 111 -6.17 3.15 -23.06
CA ARG A 111 -5.86 4.50 -23.54
C ARG A 111 -4.51 4.62 -24.25
N GLY A 112 -3.78 3.50 -24.40
CA GLY A 112 -2.43 3.50 -24.96
C GLY A 112 -1.37 4.08 -24.03
N HIS A 113 -1.64 4.11 -22.71
CA HIS A 113 -0.72 4.64 -21.71
C HIS A 113 0.02 3.52 -20.98
N LEU A 114 1.25 3.81 -20.51
CA LEU A 114 2.06 2.88 -19.74
C LEU A 114 1.55 2.79 -18.29
N PRO A 115 1.11 1.62 -17.80
CA PRO A 115 0.76 1.46 -16.39
C PRO A 115 2.00 1.35 -15.51
N ILE A 116 2.07 2.16 -14.45
CA ILE A 116 3.18 2.19 -13.51
C ILE A 116 2.65 2.01 -12.09
N ILE A 117 2.98 0.90 -11.41
CA ILE A 117 2.72 0.75 -9.99
C ILE A 117 3.93 1.29 -9.20
N ALA A 118 3.70 2.22 -8.28
CA ALA A 118 4.74 2.73 -7.40
C ALA A 118 4.31 2.66 -5.93
N GLY A 119 5.13 2.07 -5.05
CA GLY A 119 4.74 2.02 -3.65
C GLY A 119 5.66 1.23 -2.72
N GLY A 120 5.29 1.27 -1.42
CA GLY A 120 6.03 0.59 -0.36
C GLY A 120 5.22 -0.51 0.34
N THR A 121 3.93 -0.69 0.01
CA THR A 121 3.09 -1.73 0.60
C THR A 121 3.30 -3.05 -0.13
N GLY A 122 4.29 -3.83 0.32
CA GLY A 122 4.73 -5.04 -0.37
C GLY A 122 3.62 -6.06 -0.61
N LEU A 123 2.66 -6.21 0.33
CA LEU A 123 1.52 -7.11 0.13
C LEU A 123 0.61 -6.66 -1.03
N TYR A 124 0.46 -5.35 -1.25
CA TYR A 124 -0.30 -4.82 -2.40
C TYR A 124 0.42 -5.19 -3.70
N ILE A 125 1.72 -4.91 -3.76
CA ILE A 125 2.56 -5.22 -4.92
C ILE A 125 2.54 -6.72 -5.22
N ASP A 126 2.83 -7.55 -4.21
CA ASP A 126 2.85 -9.01 -4.37
C ASP A 126 1.50 -9.58 -4.80
N SER A 127 0.38 -9.00 -4.32
CA SER A 127 -0.96 -9.47 -4.66
C SER A 127 -1.29 -9.32 -6.15
N VAL A 128 -0.76 -8.27 -6.79
CA VAL A 128 -0.88 -8.04 -8.23
C VAL A 128 0.12 -8.90 -8.99
N LEU A 129 1.40 -8.86 -8.60
CA LEU A 129 2.49 -9.53 -9.31
C LEU A 129 2.32 -11.05 -9.37
N TYR A 130 1.91 -11.67 -8.27
CA TYR A 130 1.74 -13.13 -8.19
C TYR A 130 0.28 -13.57 -8.30
N ASP A 131 -0.59 -12.68 -8.74
CA ASP A 131 -2.03 -12.96 -8.95
C ASP A 131 -2.67 -13.70 -7.75
N PHE A 132 -2.52 -13.18 -6.54
CA PHE A 132 -3.04 -13.83 -5.32
C PHE A 132 -4.51 -14.16 -5.46
N LYS A 133 -4.87 -15.42 -5.26
CA LYS A 133 -6.24 -15.87 -5.14
C LYS A 133 -6.64 -15.76 -3.66
N PHE A 134 -7.18 -14.61 -3.31
CA PHE A 134 -7.74 -14.45 -1.97
C PHE A 134 -9.02 -15.28 -1.88
N THR A 135 -9.02 -16.28 -1.01
CA THR A 135 -10.27 -16.98 -0.64
C THR A 135 -11.27 -15.92 -0.17
N ALA A 136 -12.53 -16.11 -0.51
CA ALA A 136 -13.62 -15.30 0.02
C ALA A 136 -13.62 -15.47 1.55
N CYS A 137 -12.69 -14.81 2.21
CA CYS A 137 -12.79 -14.60 3.66
C CYS A 137 -14.16 -14.03 3.86
N SER A 138 -14.96 -14.67 4.70
CA SER A 138 -16.29 -14.18 4.98
C SER A 138 -16.16 -12.67 5.22
N ASN A 139 -16.74 -11.87 4.33
CA ASN A 139 -16.86 -10.43 4.49
C ASN A 139 -17.83 -10.13 5.68
N ASN A 140 -17.98 -11.12 6.56
CA ASN A 140 -18.77 -11.03 7.75
C ASN A 140 -18.06 -10.11 8.74
N LEU A 141 -18.36 -8.83 8.62
CA LEU A 141 -17.88 -7.79 9.52
C LEU A 141 -18.25 -8.08 10.98
N ASP A 142 -19.39 -8.74 11.20
CA ASP A 142 -19.86 -9.07 12.54
C ASP A 142 -19.03 -10.20 13.15
N GLU A 143 -18.64 -11.20 12.38
CA GLU A 143 -17.74 -12.26 12.85
C GLU A 143 -16.36 -11.69 13.19
N ARG A 144 -15.83 -10.81 12.34
CA ARG A 144 -14.57 -10.12 12.61
C ARG A 144 -14.65 -9.30 13.90
N ARG A 145 -15.70 -8.48 14.09
CA ARG A 145 -15.90 -7.69 15.31
C ARG A 145 -15.96 -8.58 16.54
N LYS A 146 -16.65 -9.72 16.48
CA LYS A 146 -16.68 -10.71 17.57
C LYS A 146 -15.28 -11.25 17.89
N LEU A 147 -14.46 -11.50 16.86
CA LEU A 147 -13.08 -11.95 17.06
C LEU A 147 -12.17 -10.82 17.59
N GLU A 148 -12.37 -9.58 17.16
CA GLU A 148 -11.61 -8.42 17.64
C GLU A 148 -11.85 -8.14 19.14
N ASN A 149 -13.00 -8.54 19.70
CA ASN A 149 -13.29 -8.41 21.12
C ASN A 149 -12.67 -9.53 21.98
N LYS A 150 -12.15 -10.61 21.39
CA LYS A 150 -11.50 -11.70 22.12
C LYS A 150 -10.07 -11.37 22.51
N SER A 151 -9.56 -11.95 23.60
CA SER A 151 -8.14 -11.87 23.95
C SER A 151 -7.27 -12.69 22.98
N LEU A 152 -5.95 -12.46 23.02
CA LEU A 152 -5.01 -13.21 22.19
C LEU A 152 -5.08 -14.72 22.50
N GLU A 153 -5.13 -15.07 23.77
CA GLU A 153 -5.23 -16.45 24.27
C GLU A 153 -6.52 -17.11 23.79
N GLN A 154 -7.66 -16.41 23.87
CA GLN A 154 -8.95 -16.91 23.37
C GLN A 154 -8.94 -17.18 21.88
N LEU A 155 -8.22 -16.36 21.09
CA LEU A 155 -8.08 -16.55 19.65
C LEU A 155 -7.18 -17.75 19.33
N ILE A 156 -6.07 -17.91 20.06
CA ILE A 156 -5.18 -19.07 19.92
C ILE A 156 -5.95 -20.36 20.26
N TYR A 157 -6.65 -20.38 21.40
CA TYR A 157 -7.49 -21.52 21.81
C TYR A 157 -8.57 -21.84 20.74
N HIS A 158 -9.18 -20.80 20.15
CA HIS A 158 -10.15 -20.99 19.06
C HIS A 158 -9.51 -21.69 17.85
N CYS A 159 -8.29 -21.31 17.47
CA CYS A 159 -7.56 -21.98 16.38
C CYS A 159 -7.29 -23.46 16.71
N GLU A 160 -6.79 -23.74 17.91
CA GLU A 160 -6.48 -25.11 18.35
C GLU A 160 -7.73 -25.99 18.36
N LYS A 161 -8.82 -25.51 18.98
CA LYS A 161 -10.09 -26.24 19.07
C LYS A 161 -10.70 -26.58 17.70
N ASN A 162 -10.49 -25.71 16.68
CA ASN A 162 -11.06 -25.88 15.35
C ASN A 162 -10.05 -26.38 14.31
N ASN A 163 -8.87 -26.87 14.73
CA ASN A 163 -7.79 -27.31 13.84
C ASN A 163 -7.38 -26.27 12.81
N ILE A 164 -7.42 -24.99 13.15
CA ILE A 164 -7.02 -23.88 12.27
C ILE A 164 -5.53 -23.66 12.43
N LYS A 165 -4.78 -23.71 11.32
CA LYS A 165 -3.33 -23.46 11.30
C LYS A 165 -3.01 -22.07 11.83
N LEU A 166 -2.21 -22.00 12.89
CA LEU A 166 -1.75 -20.74 13.44
C LEU A 166 -0.78 -20.02 12.49
N PRO A 167 -0.84 -18.69 12.40
CA PRO A 167 0.10 -17.91 11.61
C PRO A 167 1.49 -17.92 12.25
N LYS A 168 2.54 -17.69 11.46
CA LYS A 168 3.93 -17.62 11.98
C LYS A 168 4.09 -16.58 13.11
N ASN A 169 3.36 -15.48 13.06
CA ASN A 169 3.36 -14.45 14.10
C ASN A 169 2.12 -14.55 14.99
N ILE A 170 2.18 -15.43 15.98
CA ILE A 170 1.09 -15.65 16.94
C ILE A 170 0.90 -14.47 17.94
N LYS A 171 1.88 -13.56 18.06
CA LYS A 171 1.76 -12.38 18.92
C LYS A 171 0.93 -11.27 18.29
N ASN A 172 0.63 -11.37 16.99
CA ASN A 172 -0.18 -10.38 16.28
C ASN A 172 -1.62 -10.86 16.16
N LYS A 173 -2.49 -10.30 16.99
CA LYS A 173 -3.93 -10.59 17.02
C LYS A 173 -4.59 -10.53 15.64
N ARG A 174 -4.23 -9.54 14.81
CA ARG A 174 -4.76 -9.38 13.44
C ARG A 174 -4.40 -10.58 12.55
N HIS A 175 -3.20 -11.16 12.71
CA HIS A 175 -2.79 -12.33 11.92
C HIS A 175 -3.62 -13.57 12.30
N ILE A 176 -3.90 -13.75 13.61
CA ILE A 176 -4.71 -14.89 14.08
C ILE A 176 -6.16 -14.72 13.61
N ILE A 177 -6.75 -13.54 13.75
CA ILE A 177 -8.10 -13.25 13.25
C ILE A 177 -8.18 -13.54 11.74
N ASN A 178 -7.19 -13.10 10.96
CA ASN A 178 -7.16 -13.40 9.53
C ASN A 178 -7.02 -14.89 9.23
N ALA A 179 -6.27 -15.64 10.04
CA ALA A 179 -6.17 -17.11 9.90
C ALA A 179 -7.52 -17.79 10.23
N ILE A 180 -8.21 -17.37 11.28
CA ILE A 180 -9.54 -17.86 11.64
C ILE A 180 -10.52 -17.62 10.48
N LEU A 181 -10.62 -16.39 10.01
CA LEU A 181 -11.53 -16.00 8.92
C LEU A 181 -11.25 -16.75 7.60
N ARG A 182 -10.00 -17.15 7.37
CA ARG A 182 -9.59 -17.96 6.21
C ARG A 182 -9.59 -19.45 6.48
N ARG A 183 -10.05 -19.89 7.64
CA ARG A 183 -10.02 -21.30 8.07
C ARG A 183 -8.62 -21.94 7.98
N GLY A 184 -7.58 -21.16 8.23
CA GLY A 184 -6.18 -21.61 8.17
C GLY A 184 -5.57 -21.68 6.76
N GLU A 185 -6.33 -21.40 5.72
CA GLU A 185 -5.84 -21.42 4.34
C GLU A 185 -5.01 -20.17 4.04
N ASP A 186 -3.83 -20.37 3.45
CA ASP A 186 -3.05 -19.27 2.89
C ASP A 186 -3.57 -18.96 1.48
N PRO A 187 -3.55 -17.69 1.05
CA PRO A 187 -3.93 -17.34 -0.32
C PRO A 187 -3.07 -18.10 -1.32
N LEU A 188 -3.70 -18.76 -2.29
CA LEU A 188 -2.98 -19.32 -3.42
C LEU A 188 -2.37 -18.18 -4.23
N LYS A 189 -1.22 -18.42 -4.82
CA LYS A 189 -0.51 -17.45 -5.65
C LYS A 189 0.26 -18.19 -6.74
N ASN A 190 0.52 -17.50 -7.83
CA ASN A 190 1.40 -18.03 -8.87
C ASN A 190 2.85 -18.08 -8.36
N ASP A 191 3.64 -19.02 -8.85
CA ASP A 191 5.06 -19.14 -8.52
C ASP A 191 5.92 -18.07 -9.20
N LYS A 192 5.46 -17.54 -10.34
CA LYS A 192 6.11 -16.50 -11.12
C LYS A 192 5.25 -15.24 -11.17
N ILE A 193 5.91 -14.10 -11.32
CA ILE A 193 5.22 -12.83 -11.57
C ILE A 193 4.49 -12.87 -12.91
N ILE A 194 3.43 -12.05 -13.03
CA ILE A 194 2.70 -11.89 -14.29
C ILE A 194 3.67 -11.48 -15.41
N SER A 195 3.41 -12.01 -16.61
CA SER A 195 4.24 -11.74 -17.80
C SER A 195 4.27 -10.24 -18.15
N ASN A 196 5.23 -9.87 -19.00
CA ASN A 196 5.40 -8.51 -19.49
C ASN A 196 5.46 -7.46 -18.36
N THR A 197 6.30 -7.72 -17.34
CA THR A 197 6.48 -6.86 -16.17
C THR A 197 7.93 -6.48 -15.98
N ILE A 198 8.19 -5.17 -15.86
CA ILE A 198 9.50 -4.61 -15.47
C ILE A 198 9.43 -4.28 -13.98
N LEU A 199 10.11 -5.07 -13.14
CA LEU A 199 10.07 -4.95 -11.69
C LEU A 199 11.41 -4.48 -11.15
N VAL A 200 11.40 -3.30 -10.49
CA VAL A 200 12.59 -2.73 -9.85
C VAL A 200 12.34 -2.39 -8.39
N GLY A 201 13.36 -2.54 -7.58
CA GLY A 201 13.42 -2.07 -6.20
C GLY A 201 14.40 -0.91 -6.06
N ILE A 202 14.01 0.13 -5.34
CA ILE A 202 14.91 1.27 -5.10
C ILE A 202 15.73 1.01 -3.83
N ALA A 203 17.03 0.82 -4.05
CA ALA A 203 18.04 0.75 -3.00
C ALA A 203 18.54 2.16 -2.72
N THR A 204 18.25 2.68 -1.55
CA THR A 204 18.73 3.99 -1.11
C THR A 204 19.74 3.79 0.01
N ASP A 205 20.81 4.55 -0.03
CA ASP A 205 21.78 4.60 1.06
C ASP A 205 21.09 4.90 2.41
N ARG A 206 21.64 4.35 3.49
CA ARG A 206 21.04 4.44 4.82
C ARG A 206 21.00 5.86 5.33
N ASP A 207 22.07 6.64 5.12
CA ASP A 207 22.17 7.99 5.64
C ASP A 207 21.30 8.94 4.82
N ILE A 208 21.22 8.75 3.51
CA ILE A 208 20.28 9.47 2.64
C ILE A 208 18.83 9.18 3.05
N SER A 209 18.50 7.90 3.29
CA SER A 209 17.16 7.53 3.75
C SER A 209 16.81 8.16 5.10
N ARG A 210 17.78 8.24 6.00
CA ARG A 210 17.62 8.85 7.33
C ARG A 210 17.39 10.35 7.23
N SER A 211 18.21 11.06 6.48
CA SER A 211 18.08 12.51 6.26
C SER A 211 16.70 12.84 5.66
N ARG A 212 16.25 12.10 4.64
CA ARG A 212 14.93 12.29 4.02
C ARG A 212 13.77 12.01 4.97
N ILE A 213 13.91 11.05 5.88
CA ILE A 213 12.89 10.76 6.91
C ILE A 213 12.83 11.88 7.94
N GLU A 214 13.97 12.41 8.36
CA GLU A 214 14.07 13.53 9.30
C GLU A 214 13.46 14.81 8.70
N GLU A 215 13.81 15.13 7.46
CA GLU A 215 13.23 16.25 6.72
C GLU A 215 11.70 16.10 6.54
N ARG A 216 11.26 14.91 6.14
CA ARG A 216 9.83 14.61 6.02
C ARG A 216 9.09 14.79 7.35
N ALA A 217 9.66 14.34 8.46
CA ALA A 217 9.03 14.47 9.77
C ALA A 217 8.86 15.94 10.16
N LYS A 218 9.86 16.80 9.89
CA LYS A 218 9.77 18.25 10.08
C LYS A 218 8.65 18.87 9.25
N ASN A 219 8.50 18.45 8.00
CA ASN A 219 7.46 18.96 7.09
C ASN A 219 6.05 18.49 7.47
N ILE A 220 5.93 17.29 8.09
CA ILE A 220 4.65 16.76 8.55
C ILE A 220 4.23 17.36 9.88
N VAL A 221 5.16 17.57 10.82
CA VAL A 221 4.84 18.12 12.14
C VAL A 221 4.53 19.61 12.04
N GLY A 222 3.32 19.99 12.41
CA GLY A 222 2.88 21.39 12.39
C GLY A 222 1.37 21.53 12.46
N ASN A 223 0.91 22.77 12.61
CA ASN A 223 -0.50 23.10 12.81
C ASN A 223 -1.43 22.55 11.71
N THR A 224 -0.96 22.50 10.47
CA THR A 224 -1.76 22.02 9.34
C THR A 224 -2.09 20.54 9.49
N THR A 225 -1.13 19.71 9.87
CA THR A 225 -1.34 18.27 10.10
C THR A 225 -2.14 18.02 11.39
N ILE A 226 -1.92 18.83 12.41
CA ILE A 226 -2.72 18.76 13.64
C ILE A 226 -4.18 19.05 13.33
N ASN A 227 -4.47 20.09 12.55
CA ASN A 227 -5.84 20.44 12.13
C ASN A 227 -6.44 19.37 11.21
N GLU A 228 -5.65 18.74 10.33
CA GLU A 228 -6.08 17.58 9.54
C GLU A 228 -6.52 16.43 10.47
N ALA A 229 -5.70 16.10 11.46
CA ALA A 229 -5.99 15.03 12.42
C ALA A 229 -7.24 15.30 13.24
N ILE A 230 -7.44 16.55 13.70
CA ILE A 230 -8.62 16.96 14.47
C ILE A 230 -9.89 16.80 13.61
N ARG A 231 -9.91 17.39 12.40
CA ARG A 231 -11.06 17.26 11.47
C ARG A 231 -11.37 15.80 11.13
N ALA A 232 -10.34 15.00 10.90
CA ALA A 232 -10.51 13.57 10.63
C ALA A 232 -11.09 12.83 11.85
N ALA A 233 -10.61 13.14 13.05
CA ALA A 233 -11.08 12.54 14.28
C ALA A 233 -12.52 12.95 14.63
N GLU A 234 -12.91 14.19 14.39
CA GLU A 234 -14.29 14.68 14.56
C GLU A 234 -15.26 13.92 13.63
N LYS A 235 -14.85 13.70 12.39
CA LYS A 235 -15.71 13.05 11.38
C LYS A 235 -15.76 11.53 11.50
N TRP A 236 -14.63 10.87 11.80
CA TRP A 236 -14.49 9.41 11.74
C TRP A 236 -13.99 8.74 13.04
N GLY A 237 -13.67 9.53 14.06
CA GLY A 237 -13.13 9.06 15.33
C GLY A 237 -11.62 8.71 15.28
N TRP A 238 -10.95 8.79 16.44
CA TRP A 238 -9.52 8.50 16.56
C TRP A 238 -9.14 7.02 16.35
N TYR A 239 -10.08 6.10 16.54
CA TYR A 239 -9.79 4.66 16.64
C TYR A 239 -10.17 3.85 15.41
N ASN A 240 -10.26 4.48 14.25
CA ASN A 240 -10.43 3.79 12.97
C ASN A 240 -9.09 3.37 12.33
N GLU A 241 -9.12 2.47 11.34
CA GLU A 241 -7.89 1.92 10.71
C GLU A 241 -7.07 3.02 10.01
N ALA A 242 -7.70 4.03 9.43
CA ALA A 242 -7.01 5.12 8.73
C ALA A 242 -6.14 5.95 9.69
N MET A 243 -6.67 6.20 10.91
CA MET A 243 -5.98 6.96 11.96
C MET A 243 -4.87 6.18 12.67
N THR A 244 -4.57 4.94 12.27
CA THR A 244 -3.42 4.17 12.79
C THR A 244 -2.11 4.46 12.05
N GLY A 245 -2.08 5.41 11.12
CA GLY A 245 -0.84 5.94 10.52
C GLY A 245 0.09 6.51 11.58
N ASN A 246 1.41 6.49 11.31
CA ASN A 246 2.42 6.81 12.32
C ASN A 246 2.20 8.16 13.03
N VAL A 247 1.75 9.19 12.33
CA VAL A 247 1.62 10.55 12.86
C VAL A 247 0.36 10.74 13.71
N TYR A 248 -0.79 10.20 13.32
CA TYR A 248 -2.06 10.49 13.97
C TYR A 248 -2.13 10.07 15.45
N PRO A 249 -1.66 8.85 15.84
CA PRO A 249 -1.59 8.48 17.24
C PRO A 249 -0.63 9.37 18.06
N LEU A 250 0.41 9.92 17.41
CA LEU A 250 1.32 10.86 18.06
C LEU A 250 0.68 12.25 18.24
N ILE A 251 -0.06 12.72 17.22
CA ILE A 251 -0.83 13.97 17.35
C ILE A 251 -1.85 13.86 18.47
N LYS A 252 -2.52 12.71 18.60
CA LYS A 252 -3.42 12.48 19.74
C LYS A 252 -2.69 12.61 21.08
N GLN A 253 -1.50 12.01 21.24
CA GLN A 253 -0.69 12.15 22.45
C GLN A 253 -0.27 13.60 22.71
N TYR A 254 0.03 14.36 21.66
CA TYR A 254 0.35 15.77 21.75
C TYR A 254 -0.86 16.59 22.23
N LEU A 255 -2.04 16.37 21.66
CA LEU A 255 -3.28 17.03 22.06
C LEU A 255 -3.70 16.67 23.50
N ASP A 256 -3.44 15.44 23.93
CA ASP A 256 -3.69 14.97 25.30
C ASP A 256 -2.60 15.51 26.30
N GLY A 257 -1.62 16.28 25.84
CA GLY A 257 -0.54 16.86 26.67
C GLY A 257 0.50 15.85 27.17
N THR A 258 0.51 14.62 26.64
CA THR A 258 1.44 13.56 27.06
C THR A 258 2.81 13.64 26.41
N ILE A 259 2.93 14.37 25.31
CA ILE A 259 4.19 14.68 24.62
C ILE A 259 4.17 16.12 24.11
N ASN A 260 5.35 16.75 23.99
CA ASN A 260 5.50 18.04 23.33
C ASN A 260 5.83 17.88 21.82
N GLU A 261 5.90 19.00 21.09
CA GLU A 261 6.14 19.02 19.65
C GLU A 261 7.48 18.40 19.26
N ILE A 262 8.54 18.67 20.01
CA ILE A 262 9.88 18.12 19.80
C ILE A 262 9.85 16.57 19.93
N GLU A 263 9.12 16.08 20.94
CA GLU A 263 8.97 14.65 21.15
C GLU A 263 8.11 14.01 20.05
N LEU A 264 7.09 14.72 19.56
CA LEU A 264 6.25 14.28 18.44
C LEU A 264 7.11 14.07 17.20
N GLU A 265 7.91 15.07 16.79
CA GLU A 265 8.82 14.98 15.64
C GLU A 265 9.81 13.81 15.82
N ARG A 266 10.48 13.74 16.97
CA ARG A 266 11.46 12.68 17.26
C ARG A 266 10.82 11.27 17.18
N LYS A 267 9.63 11.09 17.77
CA LYS A 267 8.92 9.83 17.74
C LYS A 267 8.46 9.47 16.34
N LEU A 268 8.02 10.45 15.54
CA LEU A 268 7.64 10.26 14.14
C LEU A 268 8.82 9.76 13.30
N CYS A 269 10.00 10.37 13.41
CA CYS A 269 11.23 9.92 12.76
C CYS A 269 11.51 8.44 13.09
N VAL A 270 11.40 8.05 14.36
CA VAL A 270 11.63 6.66 14.79
C VAL A 270 10.60 5.69 14.17
N LEU A 271 9.33 6.08 14.15
CA LEU A 271 8.27 5.24 13.58
C LEU A 271 8.39 5.10 12.06
N ASP A 272 8.72 6.18 11.36
CA ASP A 272 8.92 6.16 9.91
C ASP A 272 10.17 5.37 9.52
N TRP A 273 11.24 5.46 10.31
CA TRP A 273 12.41 4.60 10.13
C TRP A 273 12.08 3.11 10.33
N ARG A 274 11.28 2.78 11.35
CA ARG A 274 10.79 1.42 11.57
C ARG A 274 9.88 0.95 10.43
N LEU A 275 9.05 1.85 9.89
CA LEU A 275 8.21 1.57 8.72
C LEU A 275 9.08 1.25 7.51
N ALA A 276 10.05 2.10 7.18
CA ALA A 276 10.98 1.88 6.07
C ALA A 276 11.70 0.52 6.18
N LYS A 277 12.19 0.18 7.38
CA LYS A 277 12.81 -1.14 7.62
C LYS A 277 11.84 -2.31 7.40
N ARG A 278 10.60 -2.20 7.88
CA ARG A 278 9.58 -3.25 7.66
C ARG A 278 9.26 -3.42 6.19
N GLN A 279 9.10 -2.32 5.46
CA GLN A 279 8.86 -2.33 4.01
C GLN A 279 10.02 -3.00 3.28
N LEU A 280 11.26 -2.59 3.55
CA LEU A 280 12.46 -3.16 2.95
C LEU A 280 12.60 -4.66 3.27
N THR A 281 12.35 -5.06 4.52
CA THR A 281 12.38 -6.47 4.93
C THR A 281 11.34 -7.30 4.19
N TRP A 282 10.16 -6.75 3.93
CA TRP A 282 9.13 -7.42 3.13
C TRP A 282 9.57 -7.56 1.68
N LEU A 283 9.94 -6.46 1.06
CA LEU A 283 10.29 -6.40 -0.36
C LEU A 283 11.51 -7.27 -0.70
N ARG A 284 12.50 -7.37 0.19
CA ARG A 284 13.68 -8.24 0.01
C ARG A 284 13.36 -9.74 0.01
N ARG A 285 12.17 -10.17 0.42
CA ARG A 285 11.73 -11.57 0.30
C ARG A 285 11.37 -11.94 -1.13
N ASN A 286 11.03 -10.94 -1.92
CA ASN A 286 10.70 -11.11 -3.32
C ASN A 286 11.99 -11.15 -4.14
N LYS A 287 12.34 -12.34 -4.65
CA LYS A 287 13.58 -12.59 -5.41
C LYS A 287 13.54 -12.04 -6.84
N ASP A 288 12.34 -11.71 -7.34
CA ASP A 288 12.17 -11.15 -8.68
C ASP A 288 12.48 -9.65 -8.71
N ILE A 289 12.54 -8.98 -7.55
CA ILE A 289 12.90 -7.56 -7.46
C ILE A 289 14.39 -7.39 -7.74
N LYS A 290 14.71 -6.65 -8.80
CA LYS A 290 16.07 -6.19 -9.08
C LYS A 290 16.29 -4.84 -8.39
N TRP A 291 17.31 -4.78 -7.54
CA TRP A 291 17.60 -3.62 -6.70
C TRP A 291 18.60 -2.70 -7.38
N PHE A 292 18.27 -1.42 -7.44
CA PHE A 292 19.04 -0.38 -8.12
C PHE A 292 19.03 0.93 -7.32
N SER A 293 20.03 1.78 -7.51
CA SER A 293 19.91 3.21 -7.24
C SER A 293 18.84 3.84 -8.16
N ILE A 294 18.44 5.08 -7.91
CA ILE A 294 17.41 5.76 -8.73
C ILE A 294 17.85 5.87 -10.19
N ASP A 295 19.10 6.24 -10.46
CA ASP A 295 19.60 6.44 -11.81
C ASP A 295 19.83 5.13 -12.57
N GLU A 296 20.31 4.10 -11.86
CA GLU A 296 20.39 2.75 -12.45
C GLU A 296 19.01 2.18 -12.76
N ALA A 297 18.01 2.39 -11.86
CA ALA A 297 16.64 1.97 -12.08
C ALA A 297 16.03 2.70 -13.30
N TRP A 298 16.25 4.00 -13.42
CA TRP A 298 15.86 4.76 -14.59
C TRP A 298 16.43 4.15 -15.87
N THR A 299 17.75 3.95 -15.92
CA THR A 299 18.43 3.38 -17.07
C THR A 299 17.93 1.98 -17.40
N TYR A 300 17.73 1.14 -16.39
CA TYR A 300 17.21 -0.21 -16.55
C TYR A 300 15.79 -0.21 -17.13
N ILE A 301 14.89 0.61 -16.58
CA ILE A 301 13.50 0.70 -17.06
C ILE A 301 13.46 1.21 -18.50
N VAL A 302 14.16 2.30 -18.80
CA VAL A 302 14.20 2.91 -20.14
C VAL A 302 14.69 1.92 -21.17
N ASN A 303 15.82 1.25 -20.92
CA ASN A 303 16.40 0.28 -21.85
C ASN A 303 15.49 -0.94 -22.13
N ASN A 304 14.62 -1.32 -21.17
CA ASN A 304 13.67 -2.41 -21.39
C ASN A 304 12.41 -1.93 -22.12
N LEU A 305 11.97 -0.68 -21.90
CA LEU A 305 10.83 -0.10 -22.62
C LEU A 305 11.17 0.18 -24.07
N ASP A 306 12.34 0.77 -24.35
CA ASP A 306 12.82 1.06 -25.71
C ASP A 306 13.00 -0.20 -26.58
N LYS A 307 13.22 -1.39 -25.96
CA LYS A 307 13.29 -2.67 -26.69
C LYS A 307 11.92 -3.29 -26.97
N SER A 308 10.89 -2.82 -26.28
CA SER A 308 9.52 -3.34 -26.40
C SER A 308 8.66 -2.47 -27.33
N SER A 309 9.19 -1.31 -27.74
CA SER A 309 8.62 -0.39 -28.76
C SER A 309 9.15 -0.75 -30.13
#